data_b29865b987cbace91d04b50a32c3142e
#
_entry.id   b29865b987cbace91d04b50a32c3142e
#
_cell.length_a   1.000
_cell.length_b   1.000
_cell.length_c   1.000
_cell.angle_alpha   90.00
_cell.angle_beta   90.00
_cell.angle_gamma   90.00
#
_symmetry.space_group_name_H-M   'P 1'
#
loop_
_entity.id
_entity.type
_entity.pdbx_description
1 polymer ?
#
loop_
_entity_poly.entity_id
_entity_poly.type
_entity_poly.pdbx_seq_one_letter_code
_entity_poly.pdbx_strand_id
1 'polypeptide(L)'
;MCGNQRERGEGNVARLNSLFGSHGEYTDTSIYGEYRAVERLAGGRLSTLYRGEHVQTREVVAVKVLSDYGCQVANKLTQRLGKPWEGERASKLQHPNVVRTLAYGKAHDRYYIVMEYLPGGNLAGLLQMHSPAVEGRKIETMRQAARGLEYVHSRGVIHRDISPRNVMLAADGTAKLIDFGVSISKADVVLKRGLRTGRPGYMAPELIRDYKYNESTDIYAFGVSLYYLATGQPPRQTSEDPFEALAMVLNTPIPPPRSVRPTISPRLEKIILRAMEPHPFARYPSVTRLLDDLLGVTDADL
;
A
#
# COMPACT_ATOMS: atom_id res chain seq x y z
N MET A 1 -5.40 -47.40 -3.73
CA MET A 1 -5.55 -46.40 -2.65
C MET A 1 -5.05 -45.06 -3.18
N CYS A 2 -5.94 -44.29 -3.76
CA CYS A 2 -5.69 -42.90 -4.20
C CYS A 2 -6.72 -42.05 -3.44
N GLY A 3 -6.26 -41.37 -2.41
CA GLY A 3 -7.10 -40.56 -1.55
C GLY A 3 -6.51 -39.18 -1.35
N ASN A 4 -7.29 -38.16 -1.74
CA ASN A 4 -7.33 -36.81 -1.18
C ASN A 4 -6.05 -35.96 -1.16
N GLN A 5 -5.86 -35.22 -2.25
CA GLN A 5 -5.07 -33.97 -2.25
C GLN A 5 -5.89 -32.71 -2.63
N ARG A 6 -7.21 -32.78 -2.76
CA ARG A 6 -8.04 -31.62 -3.16
C ARG A 6 -8.58 -30.76 -2.02
N GLU A 7 -8.57 -31.22 -0.78
CA GLU A 7 -9.23 -30.50 0.33
C GLU A 7 -8.37 -29.44 1.05
N ARG A 8 -7.08 -29.29 0.74
CA ARG A 8 -6.23 -28.29 1.40
C ARG A 8 -6.24 -26.89 0.75
N GLY A 9 -6.79 -26.73 -0.44
CA GLY A 9 -6.87 -25.44 -1.14
C GLY A 9 -8.07 -24.60 -0.75
N GLU A 10 -9.19 -25.22 -0.46
CA GLU A 10 -10.46 -24.49 -0.24
C GLU A 10 -10.57 -23.85 1.15
N GLY A 11 -9.91 -24.43 2.16
CA GLY A 11 -9.93 -23.90 3.54
C GLY A 11 -9.21 -22.56 3.71
N ASN A 12 -8.25 -22.23 2.85
CA ASN A 12 -7.50 -20.96 2.93
C ASN A 12 -8.22 -19.80 2.23
N VAL A 13 -8.97 -20.07 1.19
CA VAL A 13 -9.75 -19.04 0.46
C VAL A 13 -10.94 -18.57 1.32
N ALA A 14 -11.60 -19.50 2.02
CA ALA A 14 -12.72 -19.16 2.90
C ALA A 14 -12.31 -18.30 4.11
N ARG A 15 -11.09 -18.49 4.66
CA ARG A 15 -10.57 -17.67 5.76
C ARG A 15 -10.09 -16.28 5.31
N LEU A 16 -9.65 -16.12 4.08
CA LEU A 16 -9.33 -14.81 3.51
C LEU A 16 -10.57 -13.95 3.34
N ASN A 17 -11.71 -14.55 3.00
CA ASN A 17 -12.97 -13.84 2.84
C ASN A 17 -13.54 -13.28 4.16
N SER A 18 -13.21 -13.87 5.32
CA SER A 18 -13.66 -13.36 6.63
C SER A 18 -13.01 -12.05 7.06
N LEU A 19 -11.88 -11.66 6.46
CA LEU A 19 -11.20 -10.39 6.73
C LEU A 19 -11.80 -9.20 5.97
N PHE A 20 -12.67 -9.46 5.00
CA PHE A 20 -13.31 -8.42 4.17
C PHE A 20 -14.80 -8.20 4.48
N GLY A 21 -15.29 -8.71 5.61
CA GLY A 21 -16.70 -8.61 6.01
C GLY A 21 -17.60 -9.55 5.18
N SER A 22 -18.60 -10.15 5.83
CA SER A 22 -19.62 -11.02 5.20
C SER A 22 -20.37 -10.25 4.11
N HIS A 23 -19.95 -10.43 2.86
CA HIS A 23 -20.63 -9.85 1.71
C HIS A 23 -21.34 -10.96 0.94
N GLY A 24 -22.67 -10.80 0.80
CA GLY A 24 -23.45 -11.60 -0.13
C GLY A 24 -22.86 -11.53 -1.54
N GLU A 25 -23.04 -12.59 -2.30
CA GLU A 25 -22.61 -12.75 -3.69
C GLU A 25 -23.15 -11.59 -4.57
N TYR A 26 -22.39 -10.49 -4.65
CA TYR A 26 -22.61 -9.46 -5.65
C TYR A 26 -21.76 -9.81 -6.86
N THR A 27 -22.33 -10.57 -7.80
CA THR A 27 -21.76 -10.75 -9.12
C THR A 27 -22.05 -9.48 -9.94
N ASP A 28 -21.04 -8.63 -10.09
CA ASP A 28 -21.08 -7.55 -11.08
C ASP A 28 -20.59 -8.13 -12.41
N THR A 29 -21.48 -8.24 -13.40
CA THR A 29 -21.15 -8.73 -14.73
C THR A 29 -20.78 -7.60 -15.70
N SER A 30 -20.59 -6.37 -15.18
CA SER A 30 -20.23 -5.22 -15.99
C SER A 30 -18.88 -5.40 -16.70
N ILE A 31 -18.84 -4.98 -17.95
CA ILE A 31 -17.62 -5.04 -18.78
C ILE A 31 -16.94 -3.68 -18.76
N TYR A 32 -15.63 -3.69 -18.48
CA TYR A 32 -14.74 -2.54 -18.44
C TYR A 32 -13.64 -2.71 -19.49
N GLY A 33 -13.89 -2.22 -20.71
CA GLY A 33 -13.05 -2.49 -21.87
C GLY A 33 -13.13 -3.98 -22.26
N GLU A 34 -12.02 -4.68 -22.24
CA GLU A 34 -11.92 -6.12 -22.54
C GLU A 34 -12.02 -7.02 -21.29
N TYR A 35 -12.41 -6.44 -20.13
CA TYR A 35 -12.41 -7.12 -18.84
C TYR A 35 -13.78 -7.12 -18.21
N ARG A 36 -14.14 -8.23 -17.60
CA ARG A 36 -15.40 -8.41 -16.86
C ARG A 36 -15.10 -8.40 -15.36
N ALA A 37 -15.84 -7.61 -14.59
CA ALA A 37 -15.89 -7.75 -13.14
C ALA A 37 -16.69 -9.02 -12.80
N VAL A 38 -16.20 -9.83 -11.85
CA VAL A 38 -16.81 -11.13 -11.51
C VAL A 38 -17.22 -11.16 -10.03
N GLU A 39 -16.31 -10.83 -9.13
CA GLU A 39 -16.50 -10.94 -7.69
C GLU A 39 -16.02 -9.67 -7.01
N ARG A 40 -16.82 -9.13 -6.08
CA ARG A 40 -16.41 -7.98 -5.28
C ARG A 40 -15.44 -8.40 -4.19
N LEU A 41 -14.23 -7.83 -4.22
CA LEU A 41 -13.18 -8.09 -3.22
C LEU A 41 -13.21 -7.08 -2.07
N ALA A 42 -13.38 -5.80 -2.39
CA ALA A 42 -13.38 -4.73 -1.41
C ALA A 42 -14.17 -3.52 -1.91
N GLY A 43 -14.61 -2.67 -1.02
CA GLY A 43 -15.30 -1.44 -1.38
C GLY A 43 -15.05 -0.35 -0.35
N GLY A 44 -14.92 0.87 -0.82
CA GLY A 44 -14.75 2.07 -0.02
C GLY A 44 -15.51 3.26 -0.62
N ARG A 45 -15.36 4.42 -0.01
CA ARG A 45 -16.04 5.65 -0.45
C ARG A 45 -15.65 6.08 -1.88
N LEU A 46 -14.38 5.84 -2.27
CA LEU A 46 -13.83 6.32 -3.55
C LEU A 46 -13.92 5.28 -4.67
N SER A 47 -13.85 4.00 -4.35
CA SER A 47 -13.81 2.93 -5.35
C SER A 47 -14.25 1.58 -4.79
N THR A 48 -14.59 0.67 -5.71
CA THR A 48 -14.79 -0.74 -5.44
C THR A 48 -13.76 -1.55 -6.21
N LEU A 49 -13.20 -2.57 -5.59
CA LEU A 49 -12.27 -3.51 -6.18
C LEU A 49 -12.97 -4.83 -6.44
N TYR A 50 -12.81 -5.34 -7.65
CA TYR A 50 -13.34 -6.62 -8.08
C TYR A 50 -12.21 -7.57 -8.48
N ARG A 51 -12.38 -8.86 -8.25
CA ARG A 51 -11.76 -9.90 -9.02
C ARG A 51 -12.48 -9.95 -10.36
N GLY A 52 -11.74 -9.89 -11.44
CA GLY A 52 -12.28 -9.90 -12.79
C GLY A 52 -11.51 -10.90 -13.68
N GLU A 53 -11.90 -10.94 -14.93
CA GLU A 53 -11.27 -11.75 -15.97
C GLU A 53 -11.23 -11.00 -17.30
N HIS A 54 -10.22 -11.26 -18.10
CA HIS A 54 -10.22 -10.85 -19.50
C HIS A 54 -11.26 -11.66 -20.28
N VAL A 55 -12.12 -11.00 -21.05
CA VAL A 55 -13.29 -11.64 -21.68
C VAL A 55 -12.91 -12.81 -22.59
N GLN A 56 -11.82 -12.67 -23.37
CA GLN A 56 -11.39 -13.69 -24.32
C GLN A 56 -10.42 -14.71 -23.69
N THR A 57 -9.34 -14.24 -23.04
CA THR A 57 -8.26 -15.12 -22.53
C THR A 57 -8.57 -15.78 -21.21
N ARG A 58 -9.59 -15.28 -20.47
CA ARG A 58 -9.93 -15.71 -19.12
C ARG A 58 -8.82 -15.46 -18.08
N GLU A 59 -7.82 -14.67 -18.42
CA GLU A 59 -6.80 -14.24 -17.46
C GLU A 59 -7.45 -13.51 -16.30
N VAL A 60 -7.11 -13.93 -15.07
CA VAL A 60 -7.65 -13.32 -13.84
C VAL A 60 -6.96 -11.99 -13.58
N VAL A 61 -7.76 -10.96 -13.34
CA VAL A 61 -7.30 -9.59 -13.11
C VAL A 61 -7.97 -8.96 -11.88
N ALA A 62 -7.43 -7.84 -11.41
CA ALA A 62 -8.10 -6.97 -10.45
C ALA A 62 -8.68 -5.75 -11.18
N VAL A 63 -9.96 -5.45 -10.97
CA VAL A 63 -10.64 -4.32 -11.59
C VAL A 63 -11.06 -3.34 -10.51
N LYS A 64 -10.44 -2.16 -10.46
CA LYS A 64 -10.78 -1.06 -9.56
C LYS A 64 -11.70 -0.09 -10.30
N VAL A 65 -12.93 0.08 -9.82
CA VAL A 65 -13.93 0.98 -10.39
C VAL A 65 -14.18 2.13 -9.41
N LEU A 66 -14.02 3.36 -9.87
CA LEU A 66 -14.30 4.52 -9.03
C LEU A 66 -15.80 4.68 -8.81
N SER A 67 -16.19 5.03 -7.59
CA SER A 67 -17.56 5.45 -7.28
C SER A 67 -17.86 6.81 -7.93
N ASP A 68 -19.12 7.22 -7.94
CA ASP A 68 -19.50 8.55 -8.46
C ASP A 68 -18.77 9.66 -7.73
N TYR A 69 -18.63 9.54 -6.40
CA TYR A 69 -17.84 10.46 -5.59
C TYR A 69 -16.33 10.38 -5.95
N GLY A 70 -15.79 9.18 -6.17
CA GLY A 70 -14.42 8.99 -6.64
C GLY A 70 -14.15 9.64 -8.00
N CYS A 71 -15.10 9.52 -8.93
CA CYS A 71 -15.04 10.17 -10.23
C CYS A 71 -15.06 11.70 -10.12
N GLN A 72 -15.92 12.25 -9.25
CA GLN A 72 -15.94 13.70 -8.98
C GLN A 72 -14.61 14.20 -8.42
N VAL A 73 -14.02 13.46 -7.47
CA VAL A 73 -12.70 13.78 -6.90
C VAL A 73 -11.62 13.72 -7.98
N ALA A 74 -11.59 12.67 -8.79
CA ALA A 74 -10.63 12.51 -9.89
C ALA A 74 -10.74 13.65 -10.91
N ASN A 75 -11.95 13.99 -11.35
CA ASN A 75 -12.21 15.09 -12.27
C ASN A 75 -11.75 16.45 -11.71
N LYS A 76 -12.09 16.75 -10.46
CA LYS A 76 -11.63 17.98 -9.79
C LYS A 76 -10.10 18.07 -9.72
N LEU A 77 -9.44 16.95 -9.44
CA LEU A 77 -7.97 16.92 -9.41
C LEU A 77 -7.38 17.10 -10.79
N THR A 78 -7.92 16.44 -11.81
CA THR A 78 -7.46 16.56 -13.21
C THR A 78 -7.67 17.99 -13.73
N GLN A 79 -8.85 18.59 -13.55
CA GLN A 79 -9.15 19.94 -14.00
C GLN A 79 -8.31 21.01 -13.28
N ARG A 80 -8.13 20.90 -11.94
CA ARG A 80 -7.36 21.89 -11.18
C ARG A 80 -5.87 21.83 -11.45
N LEU A 81 -5.35 20.71 -11.89
CA LEU A 81 -3.92 20.43 -11.93
C LEU A 81 -3.41 20.17 -13.34
N GLY A 82 -4.30 20.09 -14.35
CA GLY A 82 -3.93 19.71 -15.71
C GLY A 82 -3.28 18.33 -15.81
N LYS A 83 -3.61 17.39 -14.90
CA LYS A 83 -2.79 16.20 -14.68
C LYS A 83 -3.54 14.90 -14.93
N PRO A 84 -2.78 13.88 -15.37
CA PRO A 84 -3.35 12.57 -15.59
C PRO A 84 -3.94 12.01 -14.29
N TRP A 85 -5.07 11.35 -14.39
CA TRP A 85 -5.68 10.63 -13.28
C TRP A 85 -4.86 9.38 -12.90
N GLU A 86 -5.26 8.68 -11.83
CA GLU A 86 -4.52 7.55 -11.27
C GLU A 86 -4.12 6.50 -12.31
N GLY A 87 -5.07 6.04 -13.14
CA GLY A 87 -4.83 4.98 -14.13
C GLY A 87 -3.76 5.32 -15.14
N GLU A 88 -3.76 6.53 -15.66
CA GLU A 88 -2.74 6.99 -16.60
C GLU A 88 -1.34 7.09 -15.95
N ARG A 89 -1.27 7.51 -14.67
CA ARG A 89 0.01 7.54 -13.96
C ARG A 89 0.53 6.15 -13.65
N ALA A 90 -0.35 5.28 -13.14
CA ALA A 90 0.00 3.93 -12.75
C ALA A 90 0.44 3.07 -13.96
N SER A 91 -0.17 3.28 -15.15
CA SER A 91 0.20 2.54 -16.36
C SER A 91 1.65 2.79 -16.83
N LYS A 92 2.26 3.90 -16.43
CA LYS A 92 3.65 4.25 -16.75
C LYS A 92 4.67 3.62 -15.79
N LEU A 93 4.20 2.96 -14.72
CA LEU A 93 5.04 2.31 -13.72
C LEU A 93 5.17 0.81 -14.03
N GLN A 94 6.38 0.37 -14.36
CA GLN A 94 6.69 -1.03 -14.70
C GLN A 94 7.91 -1.49 -13.90
N HIS A 95 7.67 -2.28 -12.85
CA HIS A 95 8.72 -2.81 -11.98
C HIS A 95 8.23 -4.10 -11.29
N PRO A 96 9.09 -5.11 -11.05
CA PRO A 96 8.68 -6.35 -10.38
C PRO A 96 7.96 -6.13 -9.05
N ASN A 97 8.35 -5.12 -8.28
CA ASN A 97 7.79 -4.79 -6.97
C ASN A 97 6.75 -3.65 -6.99
N VAL A 98 6.15 -3.38 -8.14
CA VAL A 98 5.01 -2.47 -8.33
C VAL A 98 3.91 -3.21 -9.06
N VAL A 99 2.67 -3.06 -8.63
CA VAL A 99 1.52 -3.68 -9.31
C VAL A 99 1.44 -3.19 -10.76
N ARG A 100 1.34 -4.11 -11.71
CA ARG A 100 1.25 -3.79 -13.12
C ARG A 100 -0.17 -3.36 -13.47
N THR A 101 -0.32 -2.18 -14.05
CA THR A 101 -1.57 -1.72 -14.67
C THR A 101 -1.64 -2.26 -16.08
N LEU A 102 -2.72 -2.99 -16.39
CA LEU A 102 -2.96 -3.64 -17.66
C LEU A 102 -3.78 -2.75 -18.61
N ALA A 103 -4.80 -2.10 -18.04
CA ALA A 103 -5.67 -1.19 -18.78
C ALA A 103 -6.26 -0.14 -17.84
N TYR A 104 -6.76 0.95 -18.40
CA TYR A 104 -7.53 1.95 -17.70
C TYR A 104 -8.44 2.69 -18.68
N GLY A 105 -9.50 3.28 -18.18
CA GLY A 105 -10.44 4.01 -19.03
C GLY A 105 -11.65 4.53 -18.29
N LYS A 106 -12.69 4.82 -19.07
CA LYS A 106 -14.02 5.21 -18.60
C LYS A 106 -15.06 4.29 -19.22
N ALA A 107 -15.88 3.67 -18.40
CA ALA A 107 -17.02 2.86 -18.83
C ALA A 107 -18.18 3.09 -17.85
N HIS A 108 -19.43 3.05 -18.32
CA HIS A 108 -20.62 3.28 -17.50
C HIS A 108 -20.53 4.58 -16.68
N ASP A 109 -19.98 5.65 -17.29
CA ASP A 109 -19.69 6.94 -16.65
C ASP A 109 -18.70 6.93 -15.48
N ARG A 110 -18.04 5.81 -15.22
CA ARG A 110 -17.04 5.64 -14.15
C ARG A 110 -15.68 5.37 -14.70
N TYR A 111 -14.66 5.88 -14.01
CA TYR A 111 -13.27 5.50 -14.27
C TYR A 111 -13.00 4.11 -13.73
N TYR A 112 -12.23 3.32 -14.48
CA TYR A 112 -11.75 2.01 -14.07
C TYR A 112 -10.25 1.84 -14.32
N ILE A 113 -9.63 0.98 -13.53
CA ILE A 113 -8.23 0.54 -13.68
C ILE A 113 -8.22 -0.97 -13.59
N VAL A 114 -7.59 -1.62 -14.56
CA VAL A 114 -7.35 -3.05 -14.55
C VAL A 114 -5.89 -3.31 -14.23
N MET A 115 -5.64 -4.19 -13.28
CA MET A 115 -4.33 -4.51 -12.76
C MET A 115 -4.14 -6.02 -12.72
N GLU A 116 -2.89 -6.48 -12.67
CA GLU A 116 -2.60 -7.88 -12.34
C GLU A 116 -3.26 -8.27 -11.03
N TYR A 117 -3.77 -9.50 -10.96
CA TYR A 117 -4.37 -10.03 -9.73
C TYR A 117 -3.29 -10.57 -8.81
N LEU A 118 -3.32 -10.20 -7.54
CA LEU A 118 -2.36 -10.59 -6.53
C LEU A 118 -3.05 -11.45 -5.46
N PRO A 119 -2.97 -12.80 -5.55
CA PRO A 119 -3.73 -13.69 -4.67
C PRO A 119 -3.15 -13.85 -3.27
N GLY A 120 -1.90 -13.43 -3.04
CA GLY A 120 -1.19 -13.69 -1.79
C GLY A 120 -1.64 -12.84 -0.59
N GLY A 121 -2.55 -11.88 -0.78
CA GLY A 121 -3.02 -11.00 0.28
C GLY A 121 -2.08 -9.84 0.59
N ASN A 122 -2.53 -8.91 1.44
CA ASN A 122 -1.73 -7.77 1.85
C ASN A 122 -0.91 -8.08 3.11
N LEU A 123 0.26 -7.44 3.23
CA LEU A 123 1.21 -7.69 4.30
C LEU A 123 0.61 -7.45 5.70
N ALA A 124 -0.27 -6.46 5.87
CA ALA A 124 -0.90 -6.20 7.18
C ALA A 124 -1.74 -7.40 7.65
N GLY A 125 -2.59 -7.95 6.79
CA GLY A 125 -3.39 -9.13 7.10
C GLY A 125 -2.53 -10.37 7.32
N LEU A 126 -1.48 -10.56 6.50
CA LEU A 126 -0.56 -11.70 6.63
C LEU A 126 0.21 -11.66 7.95
N LEU A 127 0.66 -10.48 8.39
CA LEU A 127 1.32 -10.30 9.68
C LEU A 127 0.36 -10.56 10.85
N GLN A 128 -0.87 -10.05 10.75
CA GLN A 128 -1.89 -10.24 11.79
C GLN A 128 -2.29 -11.71 11.96
N MET A 129 -2.30 -12.47 10.87
CA MET A 129 -2.62 -13.90 10.87
C MET A 129 -1.41 -14.81 11.13
N HIS A 130 -0.22 -14.27 11.37
CA HIS A 130 1.04 -15.02 11.43
C HIS A 130 1.18 -15.99 10.23
N SER A 131 0.91 -15.49 9.04
CA SER A 131 0.85 -16.31 7.83
C SER A 131 2.21 -16.90 7.48
N PRO A 132 2.31 -18.21 7.18
CA PRO A 132 3.55 -18.82 6.69
C PRO A 132 4.10 -18.17 5.43
N ALA A 133 3.27 -17.46 4.67
CA ALA A 133 3.69 -16.75 3.46
C ALA A 133 4.70 -15.62 3.72
N VAL A 134 4.78 -15.11 4.94
CA VAL A 134 5.70 -14.03 5.34
C VAL A 134 6.62 -14.40 6.49
N GLU A 135 6.34 -15.50 7.22
CA GLU A 135 7.24 -15.93 8.31
C GLU A 135 8.62 -16.33 7.75
N GLY A 136 9.67 -15.87 8.42
CA GLY A 136 11.06 -16.08 7.99
C GLY A 136 11.50 -15.24 6.78
N ARG A 137 10.63 -14.35 6.24
CA ARG A 137 10.93 -13.50 5.09
C ARG A 137 10.33 -12.09 5.20
N LYS A 138 9.99 -11.65 6.39
CA LYS A 138 9.37 -10.33 6.65
C LYS A 138 10.27 -9.19 6.18
N ILE A 139 11.55 -9.25 6.50
CA ILE A 139 12.53 -8.24 6.08
C ILE A 139 12.74 -8.26 4.56
N GLU A 140 12.80 -9.44 3.93
CA GLU A 140 12.90 -9.50 2.47
C GLU A 140 11.65 -8.94 1.78
N THR A 141 10.47 -9.21 2.32
CA THR A 141 9.21 -8.60 1.84
C THR A 141 9.27 -7.08 1.88
N MET A 142 9.80 -6.50 2.97
CA MET A 142 9.99 -5.06 3.09
C MET A 142 11.08 -4.53 2.16
N ARG A 143 12.18 -5.26 1.93
CA ARG A 143 13.18 -4.86 0.93
C ARG A 143 12.59 -4.80 -0.47
N GLN A 144 11.77 -5.76 -0.84
CA GLN A 144 11.08 -5.75 -2.13
C GLN A 144 10.13 -4.55 -2.26
N ALA A 145 9.37 -4.24 -1.20
CA ALA A 145 8.55 -3.04 -1.16
C ALA A 145 9.39 -1.75 -1.29
N ALA A 146 10.57 -1.71 -0.65
CA ALA A 146 11.49 -0.58 -0.76
C ALA A 146 12.07 -0.44 -2.18
N ARG A 147 12.42 -1.54 -2.88
CA ARG A 147 12.83 -1.51 -4.30
C ARG A 147 11.72 -0.95 -5.20
N GLY A 148 10.47 -1.35 -4.95
CA GLY A 148 9.31 -0.77 -5.62
C GLY A 148 9.18 0.73 -5.37
N LEU A 149 9.37 1.18 -4.12
CA LEU A 149 9.29 2.58 -3.74
C LEU A 149 10.45 3.40 -4.33
N GLU A 150 11.68 2.86 -4.33
CA GLU A 150 12.83 3.46 -4.99
C GLU A 150 12.54 3.71 -6.48
N TYR A 151 12.02 2.70 -7.18
CA TYR A 151 11.63 2.85 -8.57
C TYR A 151 10.56 3.94 -8.76
N VAL A 152 9.51 3.95 -7.93
CA VAL A 152 8.44 4.97 -7.99
C VAL A 152 9.03 6.37 -7.81
N HIS A 153 9.94 6.55 -6.86
CA HIS A 153 10.63 7.82 -6.63
C HIS A 153 11.55 8.21 -7.81
N SER A 154 12.25 7.25 -8.44
CA SER A 154 13.07 7.50 -9.63
C SER A 154 12.24 7.98 -10.84
N ARG A 155 10.96 7.59 -10.89
CA ARG A 155 9.99 8.05 -11.91
C ARG A 155 9.34 9.39 -11.55
N GLY A 156 9.83 10.05 -10.51
CA GLY A 156 9.33 11.36 -10.07
C GLY A 156 7.93 11.29 -9.43
N VAL A 157 7.53 10.16 -8.87
CA VAL A 157 6.23 9.98 -8.21
C VAL A 157 6.44 9.83 -6.71
N ILE A 158 5.60 10.45 -5.90
CA ILE A 158 5.49 10.27 -4.45
C ILE A 158 4.23 9.46 -4.19
N HIS A 159 4.34 8.34 -3.44
CA HIS A 159 3.24 7.39 -3.24
C HIS A 159 2.15 7.92 -2.30
N ARG A 160 2.54 8.50 -1.16
CA ARG A 160 1.70 9.16 -0.15
C ARG A 160 0.80 8.25 0.71
N ASP A 161 0.75 6.96 0.45
CA ASP A 161 0.03 5.98 1.29
C ASP A 161 0.84 4.69 1.50
N ILE A 162 2.11 4.81 1.85
CA ILE A 162 2.94 3.66 2.20
C ILE A 162 2.45 3.09 3.53
N SER A 163 2.09 1.81 3.51
CA SER A 163 1.69 1.03 4.69
C SER A 163 1.70 -0.47 4.36
N PRO A 164 1.73 -1.38 5.35
CA PRO A 164 1.66 -2.81 5.10
C PRO A 164 0.38 -3.26 4.36
N ARG A 165 -0.69 -2.48 4.38
CA ARG A 165 -1.91 -2.75 3.60
C ARG A 165 -1.72 -2.55 2.10
N ASN A 166 -0.77 -1.68 1.73
CA ASN A 166 -0.47 -1.36 0.34
C ASN A 166 0.77 -2.11 -0.19
N VAL A 167 1.19 -3.17 0.52
CA VAL A 167 2.14 -4.17 0.06
C VAL A 167 1.39 -5.49 -0.07
N MET A 168 1.29 -6.04 -1.27
CA MET A 168 0.63 -7.32 -1.55
C MET A 168 1.61 -8.35 -2.08
N LEU A 169 1.33 -9.62 -1.84
CA LEU A 169 2.12 -10.72 -2.39
C LEU A 169 1.47 -11.24 -3.69
N ALA A 170 2.30 -11.44 -4.71
CA ALA A 170 1.94 -12.21 -5.89
C ALA A 170 1.90 -13.71 -5.59
N ALA A 171 1.47 -14.53 -6.56
CA ALA A 171 1.38 -15.97 -6.39
C ALA A 171 2.73 -16.65 -6.09
N ASP A 172 3.82 -16.10 -6.62
CA ASP A 172 5.21 -16.54 -6.38
C ASP A 172 5.81 -16.01 -5.09
N GLY A 173 5.04 -15.25 -4.31
CA GLY A 173 5.47 -14.60 -3.08
C GLY A 173 6.25 -13.29 -3.28
N THR A 174 6.34 -12.77 -4.51
CA THR A 174 6.93 -11.45 -4.77
C THR A 174 6.06 -10.35 -4.14
N ALA A 175 6.67 -9.46 -3.35
CA ALA A 175 5.98 -8.32 -2.78
C ALA A 175 5.88 -7.17 -3.78
N LYS A 176 4.70 -6.58 -3.89
CA LYS A 176 4.40 -5.47 -4.80
C LYS A 176 3.70 -4.34 -4.08
N LEU A 177 4.13 -3.10 -4.34
CA LEU A 177 3.41 -1.90 -3.96
C LEU A 177 2.14 -1.76 -4.81
N ILE A 178 1.04 -1.44 -4.14
CA ILE A 178 -0.27 -1.23 -4.76
C ILE A 178 -0.83 0.14 -4.40
N ASP A 179 -1.89 0.55 -5.10
CA ASP A 179 -2.73 1.74 -4.81
C ASP A 179 -2.03 3.09 -4.94
N PHE A 180 -2.05 3.61 -6.16
CA PHE A 180 -1.53 4.93 -6.55
C PHE A 180 -2.60 6.03 -6.54
N GLY A 181 -3.77 5.78 -5.93
CA GLY A 181 -4.93 6.68 -5.95
C GLY A 181 -4.67 8.07 -5.39
N VAL A 182 -3.77 8.15 -4.43
CA VAL A 182 -3.37 9.42 -3.80
C VAL A 182 -1.98 9.90 -4.21
N SER A 183 -1.28 9.18 -5.09
CA SER A 183 0.07 9.53 -5.54
C SER A 183 0.11 10.85 -6.30
N ILE A 184 1.25 11.52 -6.26
CA ILE A 184 1.47 12.79 -6.97
C ILE A 184 2.84 12.79 -7.65
N SER A 185 2.99 13.61 -8.72
CA SER A 185 4.30 13.92 -9.27
C SER A 185 5.07 14.87 -8.36
N LYS A 186 6.39 14.73 -8.26
CA LYS A 186 7.27 15.67 -7.56
C LYS A 186 7.12 17.10 -8.06
N ALA A 187 6.92 17.28 -9.36
CA ALA A 187 6.69 18.58 -9.96
C ALA A 187 5.43 19.29 -9.45
N ASP A 188 4.52 18.54 -8.81
CA ASP A 188 3.20 19.01 -8.39
C ASP A 188 3.12 19.43 -6.92
N VAL A 189 4.15 19.10 -6.16
CA VAL A 189 4.20 19.34 -4.72
C VAL A 189 4.02 20.82 -4.37
N VAL A 190 4.54 21.70 -5.20
CA VAL A 190 4.49 23.18 -4.98
C VAL A 190 3.06 23.72 -5.03
N LEU A 191 2.13 23.02 -5.67
CA LEU A 191 0.78 23.52 -5.96
C LEU A 191 -0.29 23.09 -4.94
N LYS A 192 0.05 22.28 -3.93
CA LYS A 192 -0.95 21.66 -3.05
C LYS A 192 -0.78 21.97 -1.57
N ARG A 193 -1.10 23.18 -1.16
CA ARG A 193 -1.48 23.43 0.24
C ARG A 193 -2.89 22.86 0.50
N GLY A 194 -3.06 22.00 1.51
CA GLY A 194 -4.38 21.70 2.07
C GLY A 194 -5.00 20.33 1.77
N LEU A 195 -4.37 19.44 1.00
CA LEU A 195 -4.88 18.07 0.82
C LEU A 195 -4.11 17.09 1.73
N ARG A 196 -4.63 16.89 2.94
CA ARG A 196 -4.19 15.78 3.79
C ARG A 196 -4.69 14.48 3.18
N THR A 197 -3.77 13.62 2.78
CA THR A 197 -4.07 12.28 2.25
C THR A 197 -3.15 11.28 2.92
N GLY A 198 -3.58 10.04 3.01
CA GLY A 198 -2.89 8.99 3.74
C GLY A 198 -3.55 8.71 5.08
N ARG A 199 -3.06 7.69 5.78
CA ARG A 199 -3.58 7.24 7.08
C ARG A 199 -2.89 7.98 8.20
N PRO A 200 -3.62 8.58 9.15
CA PRO A 200 -3.03 9.40 10.23
C PRO A 200 -1.85 8.73 10.93
N GLY A 201 -1.95 7.44 11.27
CA GLY A 201 -0.88 6.69 11.96
C GLY A 201 0.43 6.52 11.17
N TYR A 202 0.41 6.71 9.85
CA TYR A 202 1.58 6.64 8.95
C TYR A 202 2.04 8.01 8.46
N MET A 203 1.34 9.05 8.84
CA MET A 203 1.57 10.41 8.34
C MET A 203 2.80 11.03 9.00
N ALA A 204 3.68 11.61 8.19
CA ALA A 204 4.85 12.32 8.69
C ALA A 204 4.46 13.64 9.34
N PRO A 205 5.15 14.09 10.42
CA PRO A 205 4.79 15.28 11.20
C PRO A 205 4.73 16.57 10.35
N GLU A 206 5.63 16.72 9.37
CA GLU A 206 5.64 17.90 8.49
C GLU A 206 4.41 18.00 7.60
N LEU A 207 3.74 16.89 7.29
CA LEU A 207 2.48 16.93 6.54
C LEU A 207 1.35 17.58 7.32
N ILE A 208 1.45 17.53 8.65
CA ILE A 208 0.47 18.13 9.56
C ILE A 208 0.76 19.63 9.74
N ARG A 209 2.06 20.02 9.80
CA ARG A 209 2.52 21.38 10.01
C ARG A 209 2.53 22.22 8.74
N ASP A 210 3.18 21.69 7.67
CA ASP A 210 3.55 22.49 6.50
C ASP A 210 2.83 22.06 5.21
N TYR A 211 2.12 20.92 5.21
CA TYR A 211 1.43 20.34 4.04
C TYR A 211 2.33 20.09 2.83
N LYS A 212 3.64 19.92 3.03
CA LYS A 212 4.59 19.67 1.97
C LYS A 212 4.90 18.18 1.84
N TYR A 213 4.49 17.60 0.73
CA TYR A 213 4.87 16.22 0.40
C TYR A 213 6.21 16.19 -0.34
N ASN A 214 7.04 15.23 0.01
CA ASN A 214 8.25 14.88 -0.72
C ASN A 214 8.55 13.39 -0.49
N GLU A 215 9.63 12.87 -1.05
CA GLU A 215 10.04 11.47 -0.87
C GLU A 215 10.28 11.09 0.59
N SER A 216 10.74 12.03 1.39
CA SER A 216 11.00 11.83 2.82
C SER A 216 9.70 11.50 3.59
N THR A 217 8.52 11.91 3.10
CA THR A 217 7.22 11.54 3.70
C THR A 217 6.90 10.06 3.51
N ASP A 218 7.24 9.49 2.34
CA ASP A 218 7.12 8.06 2.09
C ASP A 218 8.13 7.25 2.91
N ILE A 219 9.37 7.78 3.08
CA ILE A 219 10.40 7.17 3.93
C ILE A 219 9.94 7.09 5.39
N TYR A 220 9.30 8.14 5.91
CA TYR A 220 8.71 8.11 7.24
C TYR A 220 7.64 7.02 7.37
N ALA A 221 6.70 6.98 6.44
CA ALA A 221 5.62 5.98 6.42
C ALA A 221 6.17 4.54 6.27
N PHE A 222 7.27 4.38 5.52
CA PHE A 222 8.00 3.12 5.43
C PHE A 222 8.64 2.74 6.76
N GLY A 223 9.24 3.70 7.49
CA GLY A 223 9.74 3.51 8.85
C GLY A 223 8.65 3.05 9.82
N VAL A 224 7.45 3.68 9.78
CA VAL A 224 6.28 3.24 10.56
C VAL A 224 5.89 1.80 10.21
N SER A 225 5.98 1.43 8.94
CA SER A 225 5.68 0.06 8.47
C SER A 225 6.69 -0.96 8.99
N LEU A 226 7.99 -0.60 9.02
CA LEU A 226 9.04 -1.41 9.63
C LEU A 226 8.85 -1.55 11.15
N TYR A 227 8.48 -0.44 11.82
CA TYR A 227 8.17 -0.47 13.24
C TYR A 227 7.05 -1.47 13.54
N TYR A 228 5.93 -1.36 12.82
CA TYR A 228 4.81 -2.29 12.97
C TYR A 228 5.21 -3.75 12.73
N LEU A 229 5.99 -4.00 11.68
CA LEU A 229 6.49 -5.34 11.36
C LEU A 229 7.38 -5.90 12.47
N ALA A 230 8.25 -5.08 13.05
CA ALA A 230 9.20 -5.49 14.07
C ALA A 230 8.53 -5.70 15.45
N THR A 231 7.62 -4.82 15.85
CA THR A 231 7.01 -4.81 17.19
C THR A 231 5.67 -5.51 17.26
N GLY A 232 4.98 -5.72 16.13
CA GLY A 232 3.61 -6.23 16.05
C GLY A 232 2.53 -5.21 16.36
N GLN A 233 2.90 -3.95 16.69
CA GLN A 233 1.96 -2.89 17.02
C GLN A 233 2.38 -1.54 16.43
N PRO A 234 1.42 -0.62 16.19
CA PRO A 234 1.76 0.71 15.69
C PRO A 234 2.56 1.51 16.73
N PRO A 235 3.43 2.45 16.29
CA PRO A 235 4.24 3.26 17.20
C PRO A 235 3.41 4.23 18.06
N ARG A 236 2.19 4.49 17.64
CA ARG A 236 1.22 5.36 18.35
C ARG A 236 -0.17 4.79 18.19
N GLN A 237 -1.00 4.97 19.20
CA GLN A 237 -2.43 4.76 19.06
C GLN A 237 -3.00 5.79 18.08
N THR A 238 -4.09 5.45 17.41
CA THR A 238 -4.83 6.35 16.52
C THR A 238 -6.23 6.55 17.07
N SER A 239 -6.79 7.74 16.88
CA SER A 239 -8.18 8.04 17.18
C SER A 239 -9.03 7.91 15.90
N GLU A 240 -10.31 7.62 16.06
CA GLU A 240 -11.29 7.72 14.98
C GLU A 240 -11.53 9.18 14.58
N ASP A 241 -11.35 10.11 15.53
CA ASP A 241 -11.36 11.54 15.22
C ASP A 241 -10.08 11.95 14.49
N PRO A 242 -10.20 12.47 13.25
CA PRO A 242 -9.05 12.85 12.44
C PRO A 242 -8.17 13.94 13.09
N PHE A 243 -8.74 14.86 13.88
CA PHE A 243 -7.99 15.93 14.55
C PHE A 243 -7.20 15.41 15.73
N GLU A 244 -7.80 14.53 16.54
CA GLU A 244 -7.07 13.84 17.62
C GLU A 244 -5.96 12.97 17.08
N ALA A 245 -6.23 12.17 16.03
CA ALA A 245 -5.22 11.33 15.39
C ALA A 245 -4.01 12.14 14.90
N LEU A 246 -4.24 13.33 14.35
CA LEU A 246 -3.17 14.25 13.94
C LEU A 246 -2.44 14.86 15.13
N ALA A 247 -3.16 15.23 16.18
CA ALA A 247 -2.55 15.73 17.43
C ALA A 247 -1.65 14.67 18.07
N MET A 248 -2.06 13.41 18.07
CA MET A 248 -1.25 12.29 18.56
C MET A 248 0.06 12.14 17.77
N VAL A 249 0.04 12.30 16.44
CA VAL A 249 1.26 12.24 15.63
C VAL A 249 2.25 13.34 16.01
N LEU A 250 1.77 14.54 16.35
CA LEU A 250 2.63 15.68 16.70
C LEU A 250 3.16 15.62 18.13
N ASN A 251 2.36 15.12 19.08
CA ASN A 251 2.60 15.29 20.50
C ASN A 251 2.99 14.00 21.23
N THR A 252 2.76 12.82 20.63
CA THR A 252 3.11 11.55 21.29
C THR A 252 4.49 11.08 20.83
N PRO A 253 5.46 10.93 21.75
CA PRO A 253 6.75 10.35 21.41
C PRO A 253 6.61 8.93 20.86
N ILE A 254 7.54 8.54 19.99
CA ILE A 254 7.64 7.17 19.49
C ILE A 254 8.47 6.36 20.48
N PRO A 255 7.93 5.29 21.09
CA PRO A 255 8.73 4.39 21.91
C PRO A 255 9.83 3.73 21.05
N PRO A 256 11.06 3.61 21.54
CA PRO A 256 12.07 2.83 20.85
C PRO A 256 11.58 1.39 20.60
N PRO A 257 11.76 0.81 19.39
CA PRO A 257 11.30 -0.56 19.09
C PRO A 257 11.72 -1.60 20.15
N ARG A 258 12.94 -1.51 20.65
CA ARG A 258 13.47 -2.43 21.67
C ARG A 258 12.87 -2.26 23.07
N SER A 259 12.27 -1.11 23.38
CA SER A 259 11.48 -0.96 24.61
C SER A 259 10.15 -1.71 24.55
N VAL A 260 9.66 -1.99 23.34
CA VAL A 260 8.44 -2.77 23.09
C VAL A 260 8.78 -4.25 22.94
N ARG A 261 9.82 -4.56 22.16
CA ARG A 261 10.28 -5.92 21.90
C ARG A 261 11.81 -6.00 22.02
N PRO A 262 12.35 -6.43 23.17
CA PRO A 262 13.79 -6.42 23.44
C PRO A 262 14.64 -7.29 22.51
N THR A 263 14.03 -8.26 21.81
CA THR A 263 14.71 -9.15 20.85
C THR A 263 15.15 -8.45 19.56
N ILE A 264 14.57 -7.28 19.25
CA ILE A 264 14.93 -6.51 18.06
C ILE A 264 16.40 -6.11 18.14
N SER A 265 17.15 -6.32 17.05
CA SER A 265 18.55 -5.95 17.03
C SER A 265 18.75 -4.43 17.10
N PRO A 266 19.86 -3.95 17.72
CA PRO A 266 20.19 -2.53 17.75
C PRO A 266 20.31 -1.92 16.33
N ARG A 267 20.74 -2.73 15.37
CA ARG A 267 20.85 -2.31 13.98
C ARG A 267 19.48 -1.99 13.36
N LEU A 268 18.50 -2.90 13.50
CA LEU A 268 17.16 -2.69 12.97
C LEU A 268 16.46 -1.53 13.69
N GLU A 269 16.60 -1.41 15.00
CA GLU A 269 16.08 -0.27 15.76
C GLU A 269 16.61 1.05 15.21
N LYS A 270 17.93 1.16 14.97
CA LYS A 270 18.55 2.37 14.41
C LYS A 270 17.98 2.74 13.05
N ILE A 271 17.76 1.75 12.19
CA ILE A 271 17.17 1.96 10.85
C ILE A 271 15.75 2.50 10.97
N ILE A 272 14.92 1.87 11.81
CA ILE A 272 13.54 2.28 12.05
C ILE A 272 13.48 3.70 12.57
N LEU A 273 14.21 4.01 13.64
CA LEU A 273 14.20 5.33 14.27
C LEU A 273 14.69 6.41 13.31
N ARG A 274 15.77 6.14 12.55
CA ARG A 274 16.25 7.09 11.54
C ARG A 274 15.22 7.36 10.44
N ALA A 275 14.52 6.34 9.95
CA ALA A 275 13.46 6.54 8.96
C ALA A 275 12.29 7.38 9.52
N MET A 276 12.04 7.27 10.84
CA MET A 276 10.95 7.94 11.53
C MET A 276 11.36 9.25 12.23
N GLU A 277 12.55 9.77 11.97
CA GLU A 277 12.98 11.06 12.52
C GLU A 277 11.91 12.15 12.25
N PRO A 278 11.55 12.96 13.26
CA PRO A 278 10.55 14.01 13.08
C PRO A 278 10.93 15.02 12.02
N HIS A 279 12.23 15.35 11.95
CA HIS A 279 12.76 16.32 10.99
C HIS A 279 13.14 15.62 9.66
N PRO A 280 12.57 16.02 8.51
CA PRO A 280 12.80 15.34 7.23
C PRO A 280 14.28 15.18 6.84
N PHE A 281 15.13 16.19 7.12
CA PHE A 281 16.56 16.15 6.79
C PHE A 281 17.39 15.22 7.68
N ALA A 282 16.86 14.80 8.83
CA ALA A 282 17.52 13.81 9.69
C ALA A 282 17.25 12.36 9.24
N ARG A 283 16.25 12.15 8.39
CA ARG A 283 15.91 10.86 7.80
C ARG A 283 16.95 10.42 6.76
N TYR A 284 16.66 9.31 6.12
CA TYR A 284 17.39 8.90 4.93
C TYR A 284 17.16 9.90 3.79
N PRO A 285 18.23 10.28 3.05
CA PRO A 285 18.11 11.21 1.92
C PRO A 285 17.39 10.59 0.71
N SER A 286 17.35 9.25 0.63
CA SER A 286 16.64 8.49 -0.40
C SER A 286 16.28 7.10 0.10
N VAL A 287 15.35 6.43 -0.59
CA VAL A 287 15.02 5.03 -0.34
C VAL A 287 16.22 4.11 -0.64
N THR A 288 17.07 4.46 -1.60
CA THR A 288 18.32 3.75 -1.90
C THR A 288 19.20 3.62 -0.64
N ARG A 289 19.39 4.73 0.09
CA ARG A 289 20.22 4.72 1.31
C ARG A 289 19.56 3.94 2.46
N LEU A 290 18.24 3.91 2.53
CA LEU A 290 17.51 3.05 3.45
C LEU A 290 17.68 1.57 3.07
N LEU A 291 17.61 1.25 1.78
CA LEU A 291 17.83 -0.09 1.26
C LEU A 291 19.26 -0.59 1.57
N ASP A 292 20.28 0.25 1.37
CA ASP A 292 21.67 -0.10 1.69
C ASP A 292 21.81 -0.57 3.14
N ASP A 293 21.21 0.15 4.09
CA ASP A 293 21.23 -0.23 5.50
C ASP A 293 20.42 -1.52 5.79
N LEU A 294 19.31 -1.74 5.06
CA LEU A 294 18.49 -2.95 5.18
C LEU A 294 19.15 -4.20 4.60
N LEU A 295 20.12 -4.10 3.67
CA LEU A 295 20.77 -5.26 3.07
C LEU A 295 21.44 -6.19 4.11
N GLY A 296 21.90 -5.63 5.22
CA GLY A 296 22.54 -6.41 6.28
C GLY A 296 21.60 -6.82 7.42
N VAL A 297 20.29 -6.71 7.26
CA VAL A 297 19.27 -7.09 8.25
C VAL A 297 18.54 -8.33 7.75
N THR A 298 18.18 -9.24 8.64
CA THR A 298 17.41 -10.45 8.35
C THR A 298 16.24 -10.61 9.32
N ASP A 299 15.42 -11.62 9.15
CA ASP A 299 14.35 -11.91 10.11
C ASP A 299 14.85 -12.30 11.51
N ALA A 300 16.14 -12.64 11.65
CA ALA A 300 16.78 -12.85 12.95
C ALA A 300 16.98 -11.54 13.74
N ASP A 301 16.86 -10.39 13.11
CA ASP A 301 16.94 -9.06 13.74
C ASP A 301 15.60 -8.59 14.32
N LEU A 302 14.52 -9.36 14.10
CA LEU A 302 13.16 -9.04 14.55
C LEU A 302 12.93 -9.48 16.05
#